data_57cee3efcef1ccbeee75b4024cc16e86
#
_entry.id   57cee3efcef1ccbeee75b4024cc16e86
#
_cell.length_a   1.000
_cell.length_b   1.000
_cell.length_c   1.000
_cell.angle_alpha   90.00
_cell.angle_beta   90.00
_cell.angle_gamma   90.00
#
_symmetry.space_group_name_H-M   'P 1'
#
loop_
_entity.id
_entity.type
_entity.pdbx_description
1 polymer ?
#
loop_
_entity_poly.entity_id
_entity_poly.type
_entity_poly.pdbx_seq_one_letter_code
_entity_poly.pdbx_strand_id
1 'polypeptide(L)'
;MKIDYHNMPKGAGMTTFAIRYIMNIVRTWYLFHLKYPWVKYNGFVRVMAHTTFARGMKISIGHNVQFGEYCNIASDVVFKNNILIAGRVCFVGRNDHQFDTVGELIWNSSRGYNGITIVEDDVWIGHSATIVGGITIGKGVVIAAGAVVTQDIQDCEIWGGVPAKKIKDRFSTISEKEHHLRYIKRIQDNKRKN
;
A
#
# COMPACT_ATOMS: atom_id res chain seq x y z
N MET A 1 4.50 23.40 9.99
CA MET A 1 4.36 22.38 8.90
C MET A 1 5.32 22.76 7.80
N LYS A 2 6.26 21.89 7.43
CA LYS A 2 7.25 22.16 6.36
C LYS A 2 6.80 21.41 5.10
N ILE A 3 6.67 22.13 3.98
CA ILE A 3 6.30 21.53 2.69
C ILE A 3 7.55 20.83 2.12
N ASP A 4 7.42 19.56 1.75
CA ASP A 4 8.50 18.81 1.12
C ASP A 4 8.46 18.98 -0.40
N TYR A 5 9.28 19.90 -0.91
CA TYR A 5 9.38 20.19 -2.34
C TYR A 5 10.17 19.13 -3.13
N HIS A 6 10.83 18.16 -2.50
CA HIS A 6 11.52 17.07 -3.21
C HIS A 6 10.56 16.19 -4.00
N ASN A 7 9.29 16.13 -3.56
CA ASN A 7 8.23 15.39 -4.25
C ASN A 7 7.49 16.21 -5.32
N MET A 8 8.00 17.40 -5.66
CA MET A 8 7.37 18.25 -6.68
C MET A 8 7.63 17.67 -8.09
N PRO A 9 6.57 17.44 -8.90
CA PRO A 9 6.76 17.00 -10.29
C PRO A 9 7.57 17.99 -11.10
N LYS A 10 8.42 17.51 -12.01
CA LYS A 10 9.17 18.37 -12.94
C LYS A 10 8.20 19.24 -13.73
N GLY A 11 8.47 20.55 -13.78
CA GLY A 11 7.62 21.52 -14.49
C GLY A 11 6.41 22.05 -13.71
N ALA A 12 6.17 21.59 -12.47
CA ALA A 12 5.13 22.18 -11.63
C ALA A 12 5.59 23.49 -11.00
N GLY A 13 4.69 24.50 -10.93
CA GLY A 13 4.95 25.74 -10.21
C GLY A 13 4.96 25.54 -8.70
N MET A 14 5.90 26.17 -7.98
CA MET A 14 6.04 26.02 -6.52
C MET A 14 4.76 26.40 -5.75
N THR A 15 4.11 27.48 -6.14
CA THR A 15 2.86 27.95 -5.51
C THR A 15 1.72 26.95 -5.71
N THR A 16 1.54 26.46 -6.93
CA THR A 16 0.51 25.45 -7.25
C THR A 16 0.76 24.14 -6.47
N PHE A 17 2.03 23.74 -6.37
CA PHE A 17 2.40 22.56 -5.58
C PHE A 17 2.10 22.77 -4.10
N ALA A 18 2.46 23.91 -3.53
CA ALA A 18 2.20 24.24 -2.12
C ALA A 18 0.70 24.22 -1.80
N ILE A 19 -0.13 24.82 -2.64
CA ILE A 19 -1.59 24.82 -2.49
C ILE A 19 -2.12 23.38 -2.50
N ARG A 20 -1.74 22.56 -3.49
CA ARG A 20 -2.16 21.17 -3.57
C ARG A 20 -1.68 20.35 -2.37
N TYR A 21 -0.49 20.62 -1.86
CA TYR A 21 0.05 19.96 -0.68
C TYR A 21 -0.80 20.26 0.56
N ILE A 22 -1.14 21.53 0.79
CA ILE A 22 -2.00 21.96 1.91
C ILE A 22 -3.41 21.36 1.77
N MET A 23 -4.01 21.46 0.59
CA MET A 23 -5.32 20.86 0.31
C MET A 23 -5.33 19.35 0.59
N ASN A 24 -4.24 18.66 0.23
CA ASN A 24 -4.12 17.23 0.51
C ASN A 24 -4.07 16.93 2.01
N ILE A 25 -3.38 17.75 2.81
CA ILE A 25 -3.35 17.58 4.27
C ILE A 25 -4.75 17.76 4.86
N VAL A 26 -5.45 18.82 4.49
CA VAL A 26 -6.83 19.07 4.95
C VAL A 26 -7.75 17.92 4.57
N ARG A 27 -7.66 17.46 3.31
CA ARG A 27 -8.44 16.33 2.83
C ARG A 27 -8.13 15.04 3.59
N THR A 28 -6.87 14.72 3.82
CA THR A 28 -6.44 13.52 4.55
C THR A 28 -6.91 13.57 5.99
N TRP A 29 -6.82 14.75 6.63
CA TRP A 29 -7.36 14.96 7.97
C TRP A 29 -8.87 14.69 8.02
N TYR A 30 -9.65 15.28 7.10
CA TYR A 30 -11.09 15.03 6.98
C TYR A 30 -11.41 13.54 6.78
N LEU A 31 -10.70 12.90 5.86
CA LEU A 31 -10.94 11.49 5.55
C LEU A 31 -10.72 10.59 6.78
N PHE A 32 -9.64 10.78 7.52
CA PHE A 32 -9.28 9.85 8.60
C PHE A 32 -9.75 10.26 10.00
N HIS A 33 -10.30 11.47 10.16
CA HIS A 33 -10.94 11.85 11.42
C HIS A 33 -12.48 11.78 11.36
N LEU A 34 -13.07 12.01 10.18
CA LEU A 34 -14.53 12.08 10.05
C LEU A 34 -15.12 10.95 9.23
N LYS A 35 -14.56 10.64 8.04
CA LYS A 35 -15.13 9.65 7.14
C LYS A 35 -14.69 8.21 7.47
N TYR A 36 -13.43 8.01 7.81
CA TYR A 36 -12.81 6.70 8.10
C TYR A 36 -12.03 6.73 9.42
N PRO A 37 -12.66 7.02 10.58
CA PRO A 37 -11.97 7.23 11.85
C PRO A 37 -11.27 5.98 12.42
N TRP A 38 -11.52 4.81 11.86
CA TRP A 38 -10.83 3.57 12.22
C TRP A 38 -9.48 3.39 11.53
N VAL A 39 -9.16 4.19 10.50
CA VAL A 39 -7.87 4.17 9.83
C VAL A 39 -6.86 4.99 10.61
N LYS A 40 -5.78 4.34 11.04
CA LYS A 40 -4.65 5.03 11.70
C LYS A 40 -3.64 5.48 10.65
N TYR A 41 -3.11 6.69 10.77
CA TYR A 41 -2.07 7.17 9.86
C TYR A 41 -1.01 7.99 10.57
N ASN A 42 0.20 8.01 10.02
CA ASN A 42 1.32 8.78 10.55
C ASN A 42 2.05 9.51 9.42
N GLY A 43 2.05 10.83 9.48
CA GLY A 43 2.74 11.70 8.53
C GLY A 43 1.93 12.00 7.25
N PHE A 44 2.64 12.17 6.14
CA PHE A 44 2.03 12.60 4.88
C PHE A 44 1.39 11.43 4.13
N VAL A 45 0.09 11.52 3.91
CA VAL A 45 -0.68 10.52 3.12
C VAL A 45 -1.46 11.27 2.04
N ARG A 46 -1.47 10.74 0.83
CA ARG A 46 -2.28 11.24 -0.28
C ARG A 46 -3.32 10.20 -0.66
N VAL A 47 -4.59 10.57 -0.58
CA VAL A 47 -5.70 9.70 -1.00
C VAL A 47 -6.42 10.37 -2.16
N MET A 48 -6.42 9.74 -3.33
CA MET A 48 -7.13 10.25 -4.50
C MET A 48 -8.63 9.93 -4.45
N ALA A 49 -9.40 10.46 -5.41
CA ALA A 49 -10.85 10.35 -5.45
C ALA A 49 -11.34 8.88 -5.46
N HIS A 50 -12.51 8.65 -4.90
CA HIS A 50 -13.21 7.35 -4.90
C HIS A 50 -12.46 6.19 -4.25
N THR A 51 -11.37 6.46 -3.53
CA THR A 51 -10.70 5.44 -2.71
C THR A 51 -11.50 5.20 -1.44
N THR A 52 -11.69 3.92 -1.11
CA THR A 52 -12.50 3.45 0.02
C THR A 52 -11.69 2.59 0.97
N PHE A 53 -12.04 2.68 2.26
CA PHE A 53 -11.47 1.87 3.34
C PHE A 53 -12.63 1.17 4.05
N ALA A 54 -12.69 -0.15 3.98
CA ALA A 54 -13.79 -0.92 4.53
C ALA A 54 -13.88 -0.79 6.06
N ARG A 55 -15.11 -0.73 6.56
CA ARG A 55 -15.37 -0.64 8.00
C ARG A 55 -15.02 -1.96 8.69
N GLY A 56 -14.51 -1.86 9.90
CA GLY A 56 -14.13 -3.04 10.70
C GLY A 56 -12.73 -3.59 10.41
N MET A 57 -12.02 -3.05 9.40
CA MET A 57 -10.65 -3.44 9.09
C MET A 57 -9.64 -2.64 9.92
N LYS A 58 -8.56 -3.32 10.33
CA LYS A 58 -7.41 -2.73 11.02
C LYS A 58 -6.43 -2.20 9.98
N ILE A 59 -6.53 -0.91 9.65
CA ILE A 59 -5.71 -0.27 8.64
C ILE A 59 -4.77 0.73 9.29
N SER A 60 -3.46 0.59 9.03
CA SER A 60 -2.42 1.51 9.48
C SER A 60 -1.59 1.99 8.30
N ILE A 61 -1.38 3.30 8.21
CA ILE A 61 -0.70 3.94 7.08
C ILE A 61 0.47 4.78 7.61
N GLY A 62 1.65 4.50 7.12
CA GLY A 62 2.87 5.23 7.43
C GLY A 62 2.99 6.55 6.68
N HIS A 63 4.23 7.05 6.62
CA HIS A 63 4.54 8.32 6.00
C HIS A 63 4.80 8.17 4.49
N ASN A 64 4.36 9.18 3.71
CA ASN A 64 4.58 9.24 2.27
C ASN A 64 3.94 8.08 1.50
N VAL A 65 2.66 7.80 1.81
CA VAL A 65 1.86 6.78 1.12
C VAL A 65 0.84 7.47 0.22
N GLN A 66 0.80 7.06 -1.04
CA GLN A 66 -0.16 7.56 -2.02
C GLN A 66 -1.09 6.45 -2.47
N PHE A 67 -2.38 6.70 -2.38
CA PHE A 67 -3.45 5.88 -2.99
C PHE A 67 -3.97 6.57 -4.24
N GLY A 68 -3.92 5.86 -5.37
CA GLY A 68 -4.54 6.28 -6.62
C GLY A 68 -6.08 6.29 -6.54
N GLU A 69 -6.71 6.68 -7.62
CA GLU A 69 -8.17 6.72 -7.69
C GLU A 69 -8.81 5.33 -7.69
N TYR A 70 -10.01 5.22 -7.10
CA TYR A 70 -10.81 4.00 -7.07
C TYR A 70 -10.14 2.80 -6.39
N CYS A 71 -9.17 3.02 -5.49
CA CYS A 71 -8.64 1.93 -4.69
C CYS A 71 -9.66 1.47 -3.65
N ASN A 72 -9.65 0.17 -3.36
CA ASN A 72 -10.50 -0.42 -2.33
C ASN A 72 -9.65 -1.21 -1.32
N ILE A 73 -9.64 -0.77 -0.06
CA ILE A 73 -8.90 -1.41 1.01
C ILE A 73 -9.91 -2.14 1.90
N ALA A 74 -10.11 -3.44 1.63
CA ALA A 74 -11.12 -4.28 2.27
C ALA A 74 -10.51 -5.47 3.05
N SER A 75 -9.29 -5.32 3.54
CA SER A 75 -8.62 -6.28 4.43
C SER A 75 -7.79 -5.56 5.49
N ASP A 76 -7.33 -6.29 6.52
CA ASP A 76 -6.39 -5.77 7.50
C ASP A 76 -5.04 -5.52 6.85
N VAL A 77 -4.54 -4.27 6.88
CA VAL A 77 -3.30 -3.89 6.20
C VAL A 77 -2.46 -2.91 7.00
N VAL A 78 -1.16 -3.17 7.03
CA VAL A 78 -0.14 -2.22 7.50
C VAL A 78 0.68 -1.75 6.30
N PHE A 79 0.48 -0.50 5.91
CA PHE A 79 1.34 0.19 4.95
C PHE A 79 2.47 0.88 5.71
N LYS A 80 3.72 0.56 5.38
CA LYS A 80 4.89 1.24 5.93
C LYS A 80 5.09 2.60 5.27
N ASN A 81 6.27 2.93 4.76
CA ASN A 81 6.55 4.27 4.25
C ASN A 81 6.96 4.26 2.77
N ASN A 82 6.82 5.43 2.11
CA ASN A 82 7.25 5.65 0.72
C ASN A 82 6.60 4.67 -0.26
N ILE A 83 5.28 4.52 -0.18
CA ILE A 83 4.52 3.56 -0.99
C ILE A 83 3.71 4.31 -2.05
N LEU A 84 3.84 3.86 -3.30
CA LEU A 84 3.03 4.33 -4.42
C LEU A 84 2.03 3.26 -4.82
N ILE A 85 0.75 3.55 -4.67
CA ILE A 85 -0.35 2.68 -5.08
C ILE A 85 -1.08 3.37 -6.24
N ALA A 86 -1.06 2.73 -7.40
CA ALA A 86 -1.75 3.23 -8.59
C ALA A 86 -3.28 3.10 -8.44
N GLY A 87 -4.04 3.59 -9.42
CA GLY A 87 -5.50 3.52 -9.37
C GLY A 87 -6.06 2.10 -9.45
N ARG A 88 -7.27 1.91 -8.94
CA ARG A 88 -8.04 0.66 -8.98
C ARG A 88 -7.37 -0.55 -8.31
N VAL A 89 -6.46 -0.32 -7.39
CA VAL A 89 -5.84 -1.39 -6.61
C VAL A 89 -6.81 -1.83 -5.52
N CYS A 90 -6.96 -3.16 -5.38
CA CYS A 90 -7.81 -3.77 -4.36
C CYS A 90 -7.00 -4.60 -3.37
N PHE A 91 -7.28 -4.42 -2.08
CA PHE A 91 -6.84 -5.31 -1.01
C PHE A 91 -8.07 -6.05 -0.51
N VAL A 92 -8.09 -7.38 -0.65
CA VAL A 92 -9.26 -8.23 -0.38
C VAL A 92 -8.93 -9.30 0.65
N GLY A 93 -9.93 -9.78 1.37
CA GLY A 93 -9.77 -10.93 2.28
C GLY A 93 -9.40 -12.20 1.51
N ARG A 94 -8.76 -13.15 2.19
CA ARG A 94 -8.45 -14.48 1.66
C ARG A 94 -9.54 -15.47 1.98
N ASN A 95 -10.08 -15.37 3.19
CA ASN A 95 -11.00 -16.35 3.79
C ASN A 95 -12.30 -15.66 4.21
N ASP A 96 -12.89 -14.89 3.31
CA ASP A 96 -14.14 -14.16 3.59
C ASP A 96 -15.32 -15.11 3.83
N HIS A 97 -15.25 -16.32 3.28
CA HIS A 97 -16.15 -17.45 3.56
C HIS A 97 -15.37 -18.75 3.56
N GLN A 98 -15.73 -19.67 4.46
CA GLN A 98 -15.31 -21.08 4.36
C GLN A 98 -16.12 -21.74 3.24
N PHE A 99 -15.47 -22.56 2.42
CA PHE A 99 -16.10 -23.16 1.24
C PHE A 99 -15.88 -24.67 1.13
N ASP A 100 -15.24 -25.28 2.12
CA ASP A 100 -14.80 -26.67 2.12
C ASP A 100 -15.49 -27.51 3.19
N THR A 101 -16.50 -26.98 3.91
CA THR A 101 -17.29 -27.72 4.86
C THR A 101 -18.36 -28.54 4.13
N VAL A 102 -18.25 -29.87 4.21
CA VAL A 102 -19.21 -30.79 3.57
C VAL A 102 -20.59 -30.65 4.21
N GLY A 103 -21.62 -30.48 3.38
CA GLY A 103 -23.00 -30.33 3.84
C GLY A 103 -23.41 -28.92 4.26
N GLU A 104 -22.52 -27.93 4.10
CA GLU A 104 -22.81 -26.52 4.36
C GLU A 104 -22.78 -25.69 3.07
N LEU A 105 -23.76 -24.80 2.91
CA LEU A 105 -23.76 -23.83 1.82
C LEU A 105 -22.76 -22.70 2.14
N ILE A 106 -22.01 -22.23 1.15
CA ILE A 106 -21.08 -21.09 1.30
C ILE A 106 -21.81 -19.87 1.90
N TRP A 107 -23.08 -19.65 1.54
CA TRP A 107 -23.92 -18.58 2.09
C TRP A 107 -24.03 -18.59 3.61
N ASN A 108 -24.07 -19.77 4.22
CA ASN A 108 -24.22 -19.96 5.67
C ASN A 108 -22.89 -20.12 6.39
N SER A 109 -21.79 -20.25 5.63
CA SER A 109 -20.48 -20.54 6.17
C SER A 109 -19.90 -19.38 7.00
N SER A 110 -19.11 -19.73 7.99
CA SER A 110 -18.38 -18.78 8.80
C SER A 110 -17.27 -18.10 7.99
N ARG A 111 -16.79 -16.94 8.48
CA ARG A 111 -15.61 -16.28 7.94
C ARG A 111 -14.36 -16.83 8.59
N GLY A 112 -13.35 -17.09 7.78
CA GLY A 112 -12.04 -17.48 8.26
C GLY A 112 -11.18 -16.29 8.68
N TYR A 113 -10.02 -16.56 9.26
CA TYR A 113 -9.03 -15.54 9.59
C TYR A 113 -8.23 -15.16 8.34
N ASN A 114 -8.21 -13.88 8.01
CA ASN A 114 -7.56 -13.36 6.80
C ASN A 114 -6.06 -13.04 6.97
N GLY A 115 -5.56 -12.94 8.20
CA GLY A 115 -4.23 -12.43 8.46
C GLY A 115 -4.11 -10.92 8.19
N ILE A 116 -2.98 -10.34 8.58
CA ILE A 116 -2.66 -8.93 8.32
C ILE A 116 -1.72 -8.87 7.13
N THR A 117 -2.07 -8.10 6.11
CA THR A 117 -1.17 -7.80 5.00
C THR A 117 -0.16 -6.73 5.43
N ILE A 118 1.10 -6.95 5.13
CA ILE A 118 2.17 -5.99 5.39
C ILE A 118 2.72 -5.52 4.05
N VAL A 119 2.68 -4.21 3.81
CA VAL A 119 3.36 -3.58 2.67
C VAL A 119 4.53 -2.79 3.24
N GLU A 120 5.74 -3.27 2.95
CA GLU A 120 6.98 -2.69 3.45
C GLU A 120 7.33 -1.38 2.74
N ASP A 121 8.50 -0.79 3.07
CA ASP A 121 8.92 0.50 2.53
C ASP A 121 9.33 0.43 1.04
N ASP A 122 9.16 1.54 0.32
CA ASP A 122 9.58 1.72 -1.07
C ASP A 122 8.90 0.74 -2.05
N VAL A 123 7.61 0.50 -1.87
CA VAL A 123 6.81 -0.40 -2.72
C VAL A 123 6.04 0.39 -3.76
N TRP A 124 6.02 -0.12 -4.99
CA TRP A 124 5.14 0.37 -6.05
C TRP A 124 4.14 -0.72 -6.49
N ILE A 125 2.85 -0.43 -6.34
CA ILE A 125 1.76 -1.31 -6.77
C ILE A 125 1.12 -0.72 -8.02
N GLY A 126 1.20 -1.46 -9.11
CA GLY A 126 0.69 -1.10 -10.44
C GLY A 126 -0.84 -1.06 -10.49
N HIS A 127 -1.35 -0.37 -11.52
CA HIS A 127 -2.78 -0.15 -11.73
C HIS A 127 -3.59 -1.45 -11.79
N SER A 128 -4.77 -1.48 -11.16
CA SER A 128 -5.69 -2.63 -11.12
C SER A 128 -5.09 -3.92 -10.54
N ALA A 129 -4.03 -3.85 -9.76
CA ALA A 129 -3.54 -5.03 -9.04
C ALA A 129 -4.50 -5.40 -7.90
N THR A 130 -4.61 -6.70 -7.63
CA THR A 130 -5.36 -7.25 -6.49
C THR A 130 -4.41 -7.94 -5.53
N ILE A 131 -4.48 -7.56 -4.26
CA ILE A 131 -3.66 -8.12 -3.18
C ILE A 131 -4.56 -8.95 -2.27
N VAL A 132 -4.31 -10.24 -2.21
CA VAL A 132 -5.05 -11.16 -1.32
C VAL A 132 -4.47 -11.07 0.09
N GLY A 133 -5.30 -10.94 1.09
CA GLY A 133 -4.95 -10.68 2.47
C GLY A 133 -4.00 -11.70 3.12
N GLY A 134 -3.33 -11.27 4.18
CA GLY A 134 -2.45 -12.12 5.00
C GLY A 134 -1.07 -12.40 4.41
N ILE A 135 -0.55 -11.50 3.56
CA ILE A 135 0.77 -11.65 2.92
C ILE A 135 1.69 -10.49 3.27
N THR A 136 2.98 -10.71 3.08
CA THR A 136 4.02 -9.68 3.19
C THR A 136 4.57 -9.31 1.82
N ILE A 137 4.53 -8.02 1.49
CA ILE A 137 5.18 -7.44 0.32
C ILE A 137 6.45 -6.75 0.81
N GLY A 138 7.61 -7.31 0.43
CA GLY A 138 8.93 -6.89 0.88
C GLY A 138 9.31 -5.48 0.44
N LYS A 139 10.45 -4.99 0.95
CA LYS A 139 10.98 -3.65 0.66
C LYS A 139 11.41 -3.55 -0.80
N GLY A 140 11.17 -2.40 -1.41
CA GLY A 140 11.60 -2.14 -2.77
C GLY A 140 10.89 -2.97 -3.84
N VAL A 141 9.78 -3.61 -3.53
CA VAL A 141 9.00 -4.44 -4.46
C VAL A 141 8.25 -3.59 -5.48
N VAL A 142 8.17 -4.10 -6.70
CA VAL A 142 7.30 -3.57 -7.75
C VAL A 142 6.30 -4.64 -8.16
N ILE A 143 5.01 -4.29 -8.12
CA ILE A 143 3.93 -5.14 -8.60
C ILE A 143 3.41 -4.56 -9.91
N ALA A 144 3.42 -5.36 -10.97
CA ALA A 144 2.95 -4.96 -12.30
C ALA A 144 1.43 -4.70 -12.30
N ALA A 145 0.98 -3.89 -13.24
CA ALA A 145 -0.45 -3.62 -13.43
C ALA A 145 -1.23 -4.92 -13.71
N GLY A 146 -2.45 -5.01 -13.16
CA GLY A 146 -3.34 -6.17 -13.32
C GLY A 146 -2.90 -7.46 -12.62
N ALA A 147 -1.86 -7.43 -11.81
CA ALA A 147 -1.38 -8.60 -11.09
C ALA A 147 -2.35 -9.02 -9.96
N VAL A 148 -2.47 -10.35 -9.73
CA VAL A 148 -3.18 -10.90 -8.57
C VAL A 148 -2.18 -11.57 -7.63
N VAL A 149 -1.82 -10.88 -6.55
CA VAL A 149 -0.81 -11.33 -5.58
C VAL A 149 -1.47 -12.17 -4.50
N THR A 150 -1.04 -13.43 -4.37
CA THR A 150 -1.62 -14.42 -3.46
C THR A 150 -0.62 -14.98 -2.44
N GLN A 151 0.64 -14.57 -2.50
CA GLN A 151 1.72 -15.07 -1.63
C GLN A 151 2.73 -13.97 -1.34
N ASP A 152 3.59 -14.20 -0.36
CA ASP A 152 4.65 -13.29 0.05
C ASP A 152 5.61 -12.98 -1.10
N ILE A 153 6.09 -11.74 -1.14
CA ILE A 153 7.08 -11.25 -2.11
C ILE A 153 8.34 -10.82 -1.35
N GLN A 154 9.49 -11.32 -1.79
CA GLN A 154 10.77 -10.97 -1.18
C GLN A 154 11.23 -9.57 -1.58
N ASP A 155 12.17 -9.00 -0.81
CA ASP A 155 12.71 -7.66 -1.03
C ASP A 155 13.28 -7.48 -2.45
N CYS A 156 12.99 -6.33 -3.05
CA CYS A 156 13.52 -5.88 -4.33
C CYS A 156 13.20 -6.82 -5.51
N GLU A 157 12.02 -7.42 -5.52
CA GLU A 157 11.54 -8.22 -6.63
C GLU A 157 10.49 -7.46 -7.45
N ILE A 158 10.34 -7.83 -8.71
CA ILE A 158 9.28 -7.38 -9.63
C ILE A 158 8.38 -8.56 -9.94
N TRP A 159 7.10 -8.43 -9.62
CA TRP A 159 6.10 -9.47 -9.76
C TRP A 159 4.94 -9.05 -10.67
N GLY A 160 4.34 -10.00 -11.39
CA GLY A 160 3.17 -9.75 -12.25
C GLY A 160 2.45 -11.01 -12.67
N GLY A 161 1.30 -10.84 -13.32
CA GLY A 161 0.46 -11.93 -13.80
C GLY A 161 -0.65 -12.36 -12.85
N VAL A 162 -1.43 -13.38 -13.26
CA VAL A 162 -2.58 -13.95 -12.54
C VAL A 162 -2.48 -15.47 -12.55
N PRO A 163 -2.18 -16.13 -11.42
CA PRO A 163 -1.64 -15.54 -10.19
C PRO A 163 -0.25 -14.92 -10.40
N ALA A 164 0.08 -13.89 -9.63
CA ALA A 164 1.36 -13.19 -9.77
C ALA A 164 2.54 -14.13 -9.49
N LYS A 165 3.58 -13.99 -10.30
CA LYS A 165 4.85 -14.69 -10.18
C LYS A 165 5.99 -13.70 -10.30
N LYS A 166 7.15 -14.05 -9.77
CA LYS A 166 8.38 -13.29 -9.95
C LYS A 166 8.72 -13.19 -11.43
N ILE A 167 8.87 -11.95 -11.92
CA ILE A 167 9.34 -11.65 -13.29
C ILE A 167 10.86 -11.57 -13.28
N LYS A 168 11.41 -10.78 -12.35
CA LYS A 168 12.86 -10.58 -12.18
C LYS A 168 13.18 -9.88 -10.86
N ASP A 169 14.45 -9.80 -10.52
CA ASP A 169 14.93 -8.89 -9.50
C ASP A 169 14.86 -7.43 -10.01
N ARG A 170 14.62 -6.47 -9.10
CA ARG A 170 14.58 -5.03 -9.43
C ARG A 170 15.97 -4.52 -9.83
N PHE A 171 17.01 -5.05 -9.21
CA PHE A 171 18.40 -4.66 -9.44
C PHE A 171 19.17 -5.78 -10.13
N SER A 172 20.20 -5.41 -10.91
CA SER A 172 20.97 -6.35 -11.71
C SER A 172 21.96 -7.17 -10.89
N THR A 173 22.39 -6.66 -9.74
CA THR A 173 23.36 -7.30 -8.87
C THR A 173 22.92 -7.36 -7.42
N ILE A 174 23.43 -8.35 -6.68
CA ILE A 174 23.19 -8.46 -5.22
C ILE A 174 23.72 -7.22 -4.49
N SER A 175 24.87 -6.69 -4.91
CA SER A 175 25.47 -5.48 -4.31
C SER A 175 24.56 -4.25 -4.43
N GLU A 176 23.92 -4.06 -5.58
CA GLU A 176 22.95 -2.98 -5.79
C GLU A 176 21.72 -3.14 -4.88
N LYS A 177 21.20 -4.37 -4.80
CA LYS A 177 20.08 -4.70 -3.90
C LYS A 177 20.42 -4.37 -2.45
N GLU A 178 21.56 -4.85 -1.96
CA GLU A 178 22.01 -4.60 -0.59
C GLU A 178 22.25 -3.10 -0.32
N HIS A 179 22.85 -2.39 -1.28
CA HIS A 179 23.06 -0.94 -1.17
C HIS A 179 21.72 -0.23 -1.01
N HIS A 180 20.73 -0.58 -1.82
CA HIS A 180 19.40 0.00 -1.76
C HIS A 180 18.69 -0.30 -0.43
N LEU A 181 18.75 -1.52 0.07
CA LEU A 181 18.18 -1.90 1.37
C LEU A 181 18.85 -1.15 2.54
N ARG A 182 20.18 -0.97 2.50
CA ARG A 182 20.89 -0.12 3.47
C ARG A 182 20.44 1.35 3.39
N TYR A 183 20.18 1.87 2.19
CA TYR A 183 19.66 3.22 2.00
C TYR A 183 18.27 3.38 2.63
N ILE A 184 17.33 2.44 2.39
CA ILE A 184 16.00 2.44 3.02
C ILE A 184 16.14 2.45 4.54
N LYS A 185 16.97 1.55 5.10
CA LYS A 185 17.22 1.47 6.54
C LYS A 185 17.72 2.80 7.13
N ARG A 186 18.69 3.44 6.47
CA ARG A 186 19.21 4.75 6.89
C ARG A 186 18.13 5.83 6.96
N ILE A 187 17.21 5.86 5.98
CA ILE A 187 16.08 6.81 5.99
C ILE A 187 15.15 6.53 7.18
N GLN A 188 14.86 5.26 7.49
CA GLN A 188 14.05 4.87 8.64
C GLN A 188 14.69 5.32 9.96
N ASP A 189 15.99 5.08 10.13
CA ASP A 189 16.73 5.42 11.36
C ASP A 189 16.80 6.94 11.59
N ASN A 190 16.98 7.73 10.53
CA ASN A 190 16.98 9.20 10.63
C ASN A 190 15.60 9.76 11.02
N LYS A 191 14.51 9.13 10.61
CA LYS A 191 13.14 9.54 11.00
C LYS A 191 12.79 9.20 12.45
N ARG A 192 13.43 8.20 13.05
CA ARG A 192 13.24 7.85 14.47
C ARG A 192 13.95 8.78 15.44
N LYS A 193 14.95 9.53 14.95
CA LYS A 193 15.78 10.45 15.75
C LYS A 193 15.25 11.90 15.79
N ASN A 194 14.31 12.22 14.90
CA ASN A 194 13.65 13.53 14.80
C ASN A 194 12.16 13.42 15.21
#